data_b1de78cdb569824fec21de8ccc7afb9e
#
_entry.id   b1de78cdb569824fec21de8ccc7afb9e
#
_cell.length_a   1.000
_cell.length_b   1.000
_cell.length_c   1.000
_cell.angle_alpha   90.00
_cell.angle_beta   90.00
_cell.angle_gamma   90.00
#
_symmetry.space_group_name_H-M   'P 1'
#
loop_
_entity.id
_entity.type
_entity.pdbx_description
1 polymer ?
#
loop_
_entity_poly.entity_id
_entity_poly.type
_entity_poly.pdbx_seq_one_letter_code
_entity_poly.pdbx_strand_id
1 'polypeptide(L)'
;MQPVDHQPSDWARRLGFVRVFARHWSATDPRTEIPPAGLLPFRARRARPYLYTEEEIQRLLAAAKSLSPAGGLRPWTYHCLFGLLAVSGLRISEAIKLERQDVDFNQGLLTIRQAKFNKTRLIPLHISTREVFTQYAAHRDRLMPRPASACFLLNDYGRRLELSAVHRTFYDLSRQIGLRGPADHTGPRLHDFRHRFALNTLIEWYRAGEDIERRLPVLSTFLGHAHVADTYWYLSVHPELMGLAIRRLEQRWGAAS
;
A
#
# COMPACT_ATOMS: atom_id res chain seq x y z
N MET A 1 16.91 32.78 9.05
CA MET A 1 16.44 31.39 9.14
C MET A 1 15.02 31.43 9.68
N GLN A 2 13.99 31.30 8.81
CA GLN A 2 12.61 31.34 9.26
C GLN A 2 12.32 30.09 10.13
N PRO A 3 11.60 30.22 11.25
CA PRO A 3 11.24 29.07 12.07
C PRO A 3 10.35 28.15 11.23
N VAL A 4 10.77 26.90 11.08
CA VAL A 4 9.95 25.86 10.46
C VAL A 4 8.75 25.63 11.37
N ASP A 5 7.58 26.05 10.95
CA ASP A 5 6.34 25.89 11.71
C ASP A 5 5.97 24.40 11.76
N HIS A 6 6.40 23.74 12.82
CA HIS A 6 6.17 22.31 13.02
C HIS A 6 4.74 22.08 13.54
N GLN A 7 4.01 21.20 12.85
CA GLN A 7 2.67 20.78 13.28
C GLN A 7 2.72 20.16 14.70
N PRO A 8 1.68 20.35 15.53
CA PRO A 8 1.61 19.74 16.88
C PRO A 8 1.88 18.24 16.91
N SER A 9 1.50 17.53 15.83
CA SER A 9 1.80 16.11 15.63
C SER A 9 3.30 15.80 15.56
N ASP A 10 4.09 16.70 14.97
CA ASP A 10 5.54 16.51 14.83
C ASP A 10 6.24 16.66 16.18
N TRP A 11 5.81 17.62 17.00
CA TRP A 11 6.31 17.82 18.35
C TRP A 11 5.98 16.62 19.25
N ALA A 12 4.74 16.12 19.21
CA ALA A 12 4.32 14.95 19.97
C ALA A 12 5.11 13.70 19.54
N ARG A 13 5.39 13.54 18.25
CA ARG A 13 6.21 12.44 17.71
C ARG A 13 7.67 12.55 18.18
N ARG A 14 8.27 13.73 18.11
CA ARG A 14 9.65 13.99 18.60
C ARG A 14 9.76 13.71 20.10
N LEU A 15 8.80 14.18 20.89
CA LEU A 15 8.75 13.87 22.33
C LEU A 15 8.62 12.36 22.58
N GLY A 16 7.90 11.65 21.70
CA GLY A 16 7.84 10.19 21.73
C GLY A 16 9.21 9.53 21.60
N PHE A 17 10.05 9.99 20.67
CA PHE A 17 11.42 9.50 20.51
C PHE A 17 12.28 9.83 21.72
N VAL A 18 12.20 11.07 22.24
CA VAL A 18 12.92 11.48 23.46
C VAL A 18 12.53 10.58 24.64
N ARG A 19 11.24 10.30 24.80
CA ARG A 19 10.74 9.42 25.87
C ARG A 19 11.28 7.99 25.77
N VAL A 20 11.32 7.43 24.56
CA VAL A 20 11.88 6.07 24.34
C VAL A 20 13.37 6.06 24.66
N PHE A 21 14.11 7.08 24.23
CA PHE A 21 15.53 7.23 24.53
C PHE A 21 15.77 7.39 26.04
N ALA A 22 15.04 8.31 26.69
CA ALA A 22 15.17 8.55 28.13
C ALA A 22 14.86 7.28 28.95
N ARG A 23 13.86 6.51 28.56
CA ARG A 23 13.55 5.22 29.20
C ARG A 23 14.68 4.19 29.02
N HIS A 24 15.31 4.15 27.86
CA HIS A 24 16.48 3.29 27.67
C HIS A 24 17.66 3.76 28.50
N TRP A 25 17.93 5.06 28.50
CA TRP A 25 19.07 5.65 29.19
C TRP A 25 18.93 5.60 30.73
N SER A 26 17.71 5.65 31.26
CA SER A 26 17.43 5.54 32.67
C SER A 26 17.90 4.21 33.31
N ALA A 27 18.11 3.17 32.51
CA ALA A 27 18.73 1.93 32.96
C ALA A 27 20.23 2.09 33.23
N THR A 28 20.89 3.10 32.65
CA THR A 28 22.32 3.39 32.83
C THR A 28 22.55 4.53 33.83
N ASP A 29 21.72 5.57 33.76
CA ASP A 29 21.77 6.71 34.70
C ASP A 29 20.37 6.92 35.32
N PRO A 30 20.19 6.51 36.60
CA PRO A 30 18.91 6.65 37.31
C PRO A 30 18.43 8.10 37.50
N ARG A 31 19.29 9.11 37.27
CA ARG A 31 18.93 10.53 37.35
C ARG A 31 18.19 10.99 36.07
N THR A 32 18.07 10.13 35.06
CA THR A 32 17.43 10.48 33.80
C THR A 32 15.92 10.67 33.99
N GLU A 33 15.46 11.89 33.79
CA GLU A 33 14.03 12.19 33.79
C GLU A 33 13.36 11.68 32.54
N ILE A 34 12.29 10.88 32.69
CA ILE A 34 11.48 10.38 31.59
C ILE A 34 10.28 11.32 31.39
N PRO A 35 10.14 12.02 30.27
CA PRO A 35 9.01 12.90 30.02
C PRO A 35 7.67 12.17 30.21
N PRO A 36 6.72 12.71 30.99
CA PRO A 36 5.47 12.03 31.30
C PRO A 36 4.61 11.76 30.04
N ALA A 37 3.87 10.67 30.10
CA ALA A 37 2.88 10.37 29.05
C ALA A 37 1.81 11.48 29.04
N GLY A 38 1.41 11.94 27.84
CA GLY A 38 0.37 12.97 27.70
C GLY A 38 0.84 14.42 27.80
N LEU A 39 2.13 14.69 28.04
CA LEU A 39 2.67 16.06 28.07
C LEU A 39 2.36 16.85 26.77
N LEU A 40 2.39 16.18 25.63
CA LEU A 40 1.87 16.69 24.35
C LEU A 40 0.84 15.70 23.82
N PRO A 41 -0.43 15.82 24.22
CA PRO A 41 -1.46 14.90 23.80
C PRO A 41 -1.79 15.15 22.34
N PHE A 42 -1.31 14.30 21.47
CA PHE A 42 -1.70 14.26 20.07
C PHE A 42 -2.23 12.88 19.75
N ARG A 43 -3.53 12.81 19.54
CA ARG A 43 -4.15 11.62 18.93
C ARG A 43 -4.02 11.77 17.42
N ALA A 44 -3.13 11.00 16.82
CA ALA A 44 -3.05 10.89 15.37
C ALA A 44 -4.42 10.44 14.84
N ARG A 45 -5.18 11.34 14.24
CA ARG A 45 -6.38 10.95 13.50
C ARG A 45 -5.92 10.28 12.22
N ARG A 46 -6.23 8.99 12.08
CA ARG A 46 -5.97 8.28 10.83
C ARG A 46 -6.82 8.94 9.74
N ALA A 47 -6.16 9.52 8.74
CA ALA A 47 -6.87 10.14 7.62
C ALA A 47 -7.73 9.09 6.92
N ARG A 48 -8.94 9.49 6.51
CA ARG A 48 -9.77 8.63 5.67
C ARG A 48 -9.02 8.30 4.38
N PRO A 49 -8.99 7.03 3.96
CA PRO A 49 -8.36 6.65 2.71
C PRO A 49 -9.15 7.22 1.53
N TYR A 50 -8.43 7.55 0.47
CA TYR A 50 -9.07 7.80 -0.81
C TYR A 50 -9.42 6.45 -1.45
N LEU A 51 -10.65 6.30 -1.91
CA LEU A 51 -11.10 5.09 -2.57
C LEU A 51 -11.18 5.33 -4.07
N TYR A 52 -10.18 4.85 -4.79
CA TYR A 52 -10.14 4.94 -6.24
C TYR A 52 -11.32 4.21 -6.87
N THR A 53 -11.96 4.82 -7.87
CA THR A 53 -12.88 4.11 -8.76
C THR A 53 -12.09 3.25 -9.75
N GLU A 54 -12.79 2.35 -10.44
CA GLU A 54 -12.15 1.56 -11.51
C GLU A 54 -11.67 2.45 -12.66
N GLU A 55 -12.49 3.44 -13.04
CA GLU A 55 -12.17 4.41 -14.09
C GLU A 55 -10.94 5.25 -13.76
N GLU A 56 -10.78 5.64 -12.51
CA GLU A 56 -9.60 6.38 -12.05
C GLU A 56 -8.33 5.53 -12.14
N ILE A 57 -8.42 4.24 -11.79
CA ILE A 57 -7.30 3.32 -11.93
C ILE A 57 -6.96 3.15 -13.42
N GLN A 58 -7.94 2.92 -14.28
CA GLN A 58 -7.70 2.76 -15.72
C GLN A 58 -7.07 4.01 -16.33
N ARG A 59 -7.55 5.22 -15.96
CA ARG A 59 -6.93 6.48 -16.39
C ARG A 59 -5.48 6.61 -15.92
N LEU A 60 -5.19 6.22 -14.67
CA LEU A 60 -3.82 6.24 -14.14
C LEU A 60 -2.90 5.25 -14.89
N LEU A 61 -3.39 4.04 -15.16
CA LEU A 61 -2.66 3.02 -15.91
C LEU A 61 -2.40 3.47 -17.36
N ALA A 62 -3.37 4.11 -18.00
CA ALA A 62 -3.22 4.68 -19.34
C ALA A 62 -2.20 5.83 -19.35
N ALA A 63 -2.28 6.73 -18.37
CA ALA A 63 -1.32 7.83 -18.21
C ALA A 63 0.10 7.31 -17.93
N ALA A 64 0.26 6.21 -17.18
CA ALA A 64 1.57 5.58 -16.97
C ALA A 64 2.17 5.06 -18.29
N LYS A 65 1.33 4.52 -19.20
CA LYS A 65 1.79 4.07 -20.53
C LYS A 65 2.26 5.21 -21.43
N SER A 66 1.82 6.44 -21.21
CA SER A 66 2.23 7.63 -21.97
C SER A 66 3.48 8.33 -21.41
N LEU A 67 4.13 7.81 -20.39
CA LEU A 67 5.37 8.36 -19.84
C LEU A 67 6.49 8.34 -20.85
N SER A 68 7.34 9.37 -20.83
CA SER A 68 8.55 9.44 -21.64
C SER A 68 9.72 8.66 -21.01
N PRO A 69 10.65 8.12 -21.84
CA PRO A 69 10.63 8.10 -23.30
C PRO A 69 9.66 7.06 -23.86
N ALA A 70 8.98 7.41 -24.95
CA ALA A 70 8.12 6.46 -25.66
C ALA A 70 8.95 5.24 -26.14
N GLY A 71 8.44 4.02 -25.91
CA GLY A 71 9.16 2.79 -26.22
C GLY A 71 10.24 2.40 -25.18
N GLY A 72 10.54 3.25 -24.20
CA GLY A 72 11.42 2.95 -23.07
C GLY A 72 10.80 1.97 -22.07
N LEU A 73 11.58 1.61 -21.05
CA LEU A 73 11.10 0.70 -20.00
C LEU A 73 10.16 1.41 -19.01
N ARG A 74 10.37 2.71 -18.76
CA ARG A 74 9.64 3.49 -17.76
C ARG A 74 8.11 3.41 -17.89
N PRO A 75 7.48 3.61 -19.08
CA PRO A 75 6.04 3.48 -19.24
C PRO A 75 5.50 2.12 -18.79
N TRP A 76 6.17 1.07 -19.19
CA TRP A 76 5.82 -0.31 -18.85
C TRP A 76 5.99 -0.60 -17.37
N THR A 77 7.10 -0.12 -16.77
CA THR A 77 7.40 -0.29 -15.35
C THR A 77 6.34 0.35 -14.47
N TYR A 78 5.96 1.60 -14.75
CA TYR A 78 4.96 2.30 -13.93
C TYR A 78 3.55 1.76 -14.15
N HIS A 79 3.19 1.38 -15.37
CA HIS A 79 1.94 0.68 -15.65
C HIS A 79 1.85 -0.63 -14.86
N CYS A 80 2.89 -1.45 -14.92
CA CYS A 80 2.96 -2.72 -14.18
C CYS A 80 2.94 -2.51 -12.66
N LEU A 81 3.67 -1.52 -12.15
CA LEU A 81 3.72 -1.19 -10.73
C LEU A 81 2.35 -0.78 -10.18
N PHE A 82 1.68 0.18 -10.84
CA PHE A 82 0.38 0.67 -10.35
C PHE A 82 -0.70 -0.39 -10.50
N GLY A 83 -0.68 -1.16 -11.58
CA GLY A 83 -1.55 -2.32 -11.75
C GLY A 83 -1.36 -3.34 -10.63
N LEU A 84 -0.10 -3.69 -10.32
CA LEU A 84 0.20 -4.61 -9.21
C LEU A 84 -0.35 -4.10 -7.87
N LEU A 85 -0.12 -2.81 -7.55
CA LEU A 85 -0.63 -2.23 -6.30
C LEU A 85 -2.15 -2.28 -6.23
N ALA A 86 -2.84 -2.03 -7.36
CA ALA A 86 -4.30 -2.02 -7.44
C ALA A 86 -4.92 -3.40 -7.20
N VAL A 87 -4.32 -4.47 -7.75
CA VAL A 87 -4.89 -5.83 -7.71
C VAL A 87 -4.39 -6.70 -6.56
N SER A 88 -3.31 -6.30 -5.88
CA SER A 88 -2.72 -7.11 -4.80
C SER A 88 -2.71 -6.45 -3.43
N GLY A 89 -2.95 -5.14 -3.36
CA GLY A 89 -2.83 -4.40 -2.11
C GLY A 89 -1.43 -4.45 -1.47
N LEU A 90 -0.37 -4.76 -2.23
CA LEU A 90 1.02 -4.75 -1.74
C LEU A 90 1.42 -3.37 -1.22
N ARG A 91 2.35 -3.34 -0.26
CA ARG A 91 3.02 -2.09 0.09
C ARG A 91 3.95 -1.70 -1.05
N ILE A 92 4.04 -0.40 -1.32
CA ILE A 92 4.95 0.11 -2.37
C ILE A 92 6.39 -0.37 -2.17
N SER A 93 6.87 -0.43 -0.92
CA SER A 93 8.21 -0.92 -0.60
C SER A 93 8.40 -2.42 -0.88
N GLU A 94 7.35 -3.22 -0.81
CA GLU A 94 7.37 -4.63 -1.19
C GLU A 94 7.40 -4.78 -2.71
N ALA A 95 6.56 -4.03 -3.42
CA ALA A 95 6.48 -4.06 -4.88
C ALA A 95 7.80 -3.65 -5.56
N ILE A 96 8.46 -2.57 -5.10
CA ILE A 96 9.73 -2.12 -5.69
C ILE A 96 10.95 -2.98 -5.30
N LYS A 97 10.82 -3.83 -4.28
CA LYS A 97 11.86 -4.79 -3.87
C LYS A 97 11.66 -6.18 -4.46
N LEU A 98 10.53 -6.43 -5.14
CA LEU A 98 10.24 -7.71 -5.77
C LEU A 98 11.36 -8.04 -6.75
N GLU A 99 11.98 -9.21 -6.62
CA GLU A 99 13.02 -9.69 -7.51
C GLU A 99 12.44 -10.50 -8.68
N ARG A 100 13.21 -10.65 -9.76
CA ARG A 100 12.80 -11.43 -10.94
C ARG A 100 12.48 -12.88 -10.59
N GLN A 101 13.23 -13.47 -9.67
CA GLN A 101 13.05 -14.84 -9.18
C GLN A 101 11.82 -15.02 -8.26
N ASP A 102 11.28 -13.93 -7.73
CA ASP A 102 10.09 -13.97 -6.88
C ASP A 102 8.79 -14.06 -7.68
N VAL A 103 8.86 -13.94 -9.01
CA VAL A 103 7.71 -14.01 -9.92
C VAL A 103 7.70 -15.37 -10.60
N ASP A 104 6.82 -16.25 -10.15
CA ASP A 104 6.56 -17.54 -10.80
C ASP A 104 5.42 -17.39 -11.82
N PHE A 105 5.80 -17.33 -13.10
CA PHE A 105 4.84 -17.20 -14.19
C PHE A 105 4.08 -18.50 -14.46
N ASN A 106 4.62 -19.67 -14.10
CA ASN A 106 3.97 -20.95 -14.34
C ASN A 106 2.85 -21.18 -13.34
N GLN A 107 3.13 -20.97 -12.07
CA GLN A 107 2.14 -21.12 -10.99
C GLN A 107 1.27 -19.85 -10.80
N GLY A 108 1.66 -18.72 -11.35
CA GLY A 108 1.00 -17.44 -11.13
C GLY A 108 1.11 -16.95 -9.68
N LEU A 109 2.30 -17.03 -9.11
CA LEU A 109 2.57 -16.68 -7.72
C LEU A 109 3.66 -15.62 -7.61
N LEU A 110 3.50 -14.71 -6.63
CA LEU A 110 4.57 -13.83 -6.17
C LEU A 110 5.03 -14.26 -4.78
N THR A 111 6.33 -14.33 -4.59
CA THR A 111 6.95 -14.53 -3.28
C THR A 111 7.36 -13.18 -2.68
N ILE A 112 6.66 -12.72 -1.66
CA ILE A 112 7.02 -11.48 -0.95
C ILE A 112 7.93 -11.86 0.21
N ARG A 113 9.24 -11.60 0.03
CA ARG A 113 10.28 -11.93 1.02
C ARG A 113 10.46 -10.78 2.00
N GLN A 114 10.92 -11.10 3.20
CA GLN A 114 11.34 -10.13 4.22
C GLN A 114 10.35 -8.97 4.42
N ALA A 115 9.06 -9.26 4.40
CA ALA A 115 8.04 -8.31 4.82
C ALA A 115 8.29 -7.89 6.29
N LYS A 116 7.50 -6.96 6.79
CA LYS A 116 7.58 -6.53 8.20
C LYS A 116 7.64 -7.77 9.12
N PHE A 117 8.61 -7.83 10.05
CA PHE A 117 8.93 -8.97 10.93
C PHE A 117 9.54 -10.20 10.22
N ASN A 118 10.25 -10.00 9.12
CA ASN A 118 10.96 -11.03 8.36
C ASN A 118 10.07 -12.20 7.88
N LYS A 119 8.77 -11.96 7.70
CA LYS A 119 7.83 -12.96 7.21
C LYS A 119 7.83 -13.03 5.68
N THR A 120 7.79 -14.24 5.15
CA THR A 120 7.59 -14.51 3.71
C THR A 120 6.14 -14.92 3.49
N ARG A 121 5.52 -14.46 2.39
CA ARG A 121 4.18 -14.86 1.99
C ARG A 121 4.05 -14.98 0.48
N LEU A 122 3.12 -15.80 0.05
CA LEU A 122 2.77 -15.98 -1.35
C LEU A 122 1.53 -15.14 -1.69
N ILE A 123 1.54 -14.53 -2.86
CA ILE A 123 0.43 -13.75 -3.41
C ILE A 123 0.05 -14.38 -4.75
N PRO A 124 -1.15 -14.96 -4.89
CA PRO A 124 -1.62 -15.46 -6.17
C PRO A 124 -1.92 -14.31 -7.13
N LEU A 125 -1.56 -14.48 -8.39
CA LEU A 125 -1.86 -13.57 -9.49
C LEU A 125 -3.01 -14.11 -10.32
N HIS A 126 -4.01 -13.28 -10.56
CA HIS A 126 -5.03 -13.58 -11.55
C HIS A 126 -4.40 -13.71 -12.94
N ILE A 127 -5.03 -14.50 -13.82
CA ILE A 127 -4.49 -14.79 -15.15
C ILE A 127 -4.17 -13.52 -15.95
N SER A 128 -5.05 -12.52 -15.92
CA SER A 128 -4.82 -11.25 -16.61
C SER A 128 -3.62 -10.48 -16.09
N THR A 129 -3.36 -10.51 -14.77
CA THR A 129 -2.18 -9.89 -14.16
C THR A 129 -0.90 -10.63 -14.56
N ARG A 130 -0.96 -11.96 -14.62
CA ARG A 130 0.15 -12.79 -15.09
C ARG A 130 0.52 -12.48 -16.54
N GLU A 131 -0.47 -12.27 -17.41
CA GLU A 131 -0.25 -11.88 -18.80
C GLU A 131 0.46 -10.54 -18.92
N VAL A 132 0.00 -9.50 -18.19
CA VAL A 132 0.65 -8.18 -18.13
C VAL A 132 2.10 -8.30 -17.63
N PHE A 133 2.33 -9.10 -16.61
CA PHE A 133 3.66 -9.33 -16.07
C PHE A 133 4.58 -10.07 -17.05
N THR A 134 4.05 -11.04 -17.79
CA THR A 134 4.79 -11.75 -18.84
C THR A 134 5.20 -10.80 -19.96
N GLN A 135 4.28 -9.93 -20.41
CA GLN A 135 4.58 -8.91 -21.41
C GLN A 135 5.62 -7.93 -20.91
N TYR A 136 5.49 -7.46 -19.65
CA TYR A 136 6.50 -6.59 -19.03
C TYR A 136 7.87 -7.28 -18.97
N ALA A 137 7.94 -8.53 -18.52
CA ALA A 137 9.18 -9.29 -18.41
C ALA A 137 9.86 -9.43 -19.78
N ALA A 138 9.13 -9.78 -20.82
CA ALA A 138 9.65 -9.88 -22.18
C ALA A 138 10.20 -8.55 -22.69
N HIS A 139 9.47 -7.44 -22.43
CA HIS A 139 9.90 -6.10 -22.83
C HIS A 139 11.14 -5.65 -22.05
N ARG A 140 11.15 -5.89 -20.73
CA ARG A 140 12.27 -5.62 -19.84
C ARG A 140 13.52 -6.38 -20.26
N ASP A 141 13.41 -7.68 -20.48
CA ASP A 141 14.57 -8.53 -20.78
C ASP A 141 15.15 -8.22 -22.16
N ARG A 142 14.32 -7.74 -23.10
CA ARG A 142 14.77 -7.23 -24.41
C ARG A 142 15.52 -5.90 -24.29
N LEU A 143 15.01 -4.93 -23.51
CA LEU A 143 15.65 -3.61 -23.36
C LEU A 143 16.83 -3.64 -22.40
N MET A 144 16.82 -4.53 -21.41
CA MET A 144 17.81 -4.63 -20.34
C MET A 144 18.31 -6.08 -20.17
N PRO A 145 19.05 -6.60 -21.15
CA PRO A 145 19.53 -8.00 -21.10
C PRO A 145 20.49 -8.26 -19.95
N ARG A 146 21.15 -7.23 -19.43
CA ARG A 146 22.06 -7.30 -18.28
C ARG A 146 21.75 -6.17 -17.31
N PRO A 147 20.68 -6.28 -16.53
CA PRO A 147 20.29 -5.23 -15.60
C PRO A 147 21.29 -5.13 -14.43
N ALA A 148 21.46 -3.91 -13.91
CA ALA A 148 22.29 -3.65 -12.74
C ALA A 148 21.65 -4.08 -11.41
N SER A 149 20.40 -4.55 -11.43
CA SER A 149 19.65 -4.99 -10.26
C SER A 149 18.85 -6.25 -10.56
N ALA A 150 18.76 -7.16 -9.57
CA ALA A 150 17.91 -8.34 -9.62
C ALA A 150 16.40 -8.02 -9.51
N CYS A 151 16.03 -6.78 -9.21
CA CYS A 151 14.63 -6.40 -9.05
C CYS A 151 13.81 -6.67 -10.32
N PHE A 152 12.55 -7.06 -10.12
CA PHE A 152 11.62 -7.28 -11.22
C PHE A 152 11.27 -5.97 -11.93
N LEU A 153 10.90 -4.95 -11.16
CA LEU A 153 10.57 -3.62 -11.69
C LEU A 153 11.83 -2.74 -11.71
N LEU A 154 12.22 -2.31 -12.91
CA LEU A 154 13.44 -1.54 -13.16
C LEU A 154 13.13 -0.15 -13.71
N ASN A 155 14.05 0.80 -13.45
CA ASN A 155 14.09 2.07 -14.16
C ASN A 155 14.82 1.92 -15.51
N ASP A 156 14.88 3.02 -16.29
CA ASP A 156 15.55 3.04 -17.62
C ASP A 156 17.07 2.79 -17.57
N TYR A 157 17.66 2.76 -16.37
CA TYR A 157 19.09 2.45 -16.17
C TYR A 157 19.31 1.00 -15.68
N GLY A 158 18.28 0.14 -15.70
CA GLY A 158 18.36 -1.23 -15.21
C GLY A 158 18.53 -1.34 -13.69
N ARG A 159 18.23 -0.28 -12.94
CA ARG A 159 18.32 -0.22 -11.48
C ARG A 159 16.94 -0.31 -10.82
N ARG A 160 16.94 -0.68 -9.54
CA ARG A 160 15.71 -0.64 -8.71
C ARG A 160 15.08 0.76 -8.71
N LEU A 161 13.75 0.80 -8.67
CA LEU A 161 13.01 2.05 -8.51
C LEU A 161 13.29 2.71 -7.15
N GLU A 162 13.54 4.01 -7.16
CA GLU A 162 13.64 4.81 -5.96
C GLU A 162 12.24 5.26 -5.50
N LEU A 163 11.96 5.11 -4.20
CA LEU A 163 10.64 5.41 -3.63
C LEU A 163 10.23 6.87 -3.87
N SER A 164 11.17 7.80 -3.77
CA SER A 164 10.97 9.22 -4.03
C SER A 164 10.57 9.49 -5.49
N ALA A 165 11.21 8.80 -6.45
CA ALA A 165 10.90 8.90 -7.87
C ALA A 165 9.51 8.32 -8.17
N VAL A 166 9.15 7.20 -7.52
CA VAL A 166 7.82 6.61 -7.67
C VAL A 166 6.74 7.57 -7.15
N HIS A 167 6.92 8.17 -5.98
CA HIS A 167 5.97 9.16 -5.45
C HIS A 167 5.84 10.38 -6.37
N ARG A 168 6.95 10.91 -6.88
CA ARG A 168 6.94 12.04 -7.80
C ARG A 168 6.15 11.70 -9.06
N THR A 169 6.48 10.61 -9.74
CA THR A 169 5.78 10.17 -10.94
C THR A 169 4.28 9.94 -10.68
N PHE A 170 3.93 9.32 -9.56
CA PHE A 170 2.54 9.13 -9.17
C PHE A 170 1.80 10.47 -8.99
N TYR A 171 2.40 11.46 -8.34
CA TYR A 171 1.77 12.77 -8.14
C TYR A 171 1.64 13.54 -9.45
N ASP A 172 2.63 13.46 -10.33
CA ASP A 172 2.58 14.10 -11.65
C ASP A 172 1.45 13.50 -12.49
N LEU A 173 1.35 12.17 -12.55
CA LEU A 173 0.25 11.49 -13.23
C LEU A 173 -1.10 11.77 -12.60
N SER A 174 -1.18 11.82 -11.26
CA SER A 174 -2.42 12.15 -10.55
C SER A 174 -2.92 13.55 -10.89
N ARG A 175 -2.01 14.53 -11.08
CA ARG A 175 -2.37 15.88 -11.57
C ARG A 175 -2.80 15.84 -13.02
N GLN A 176 -2.07 15.14 -13.87
CA GLN A 176 -2.38 15.00 -15.30
C GLN A 176 -3.80 14.46 -15.54
N ILE A 177 -4.26 13.51 -14.73
CA ILE A 177 -5.59 12.91 -14.86
C ILE A 177 -6.66 13.56 -13.97
N GLY A 178 -6.34 14.69 -13.32
CA GLY A 178 -7.30 15.47 -12.52
C GLY A 178 -7.65 14.88 -11.15
N LEU A 179 -6.89 13.90 -10.63
CA LEU A 179 -7.05 13.38 -9.27
C LEU A 179 -6.47 14.31 -8.19
N ARG A 180 -5.61 15.23 -8.59
CA ARG A 180 -5.02 16.28 -7.75
C ARG A 180 -5.01 17.60 -8.48
N GLY A 181 -5.30 18.69 -7.78
CA GLY A 181 -5.05 20.03 -8.27
C GLY A 181 -3.53 20.35 -8.35
N PRO A 182 -3.16 21.38 -9.10
CA PRO A 182 -1.75 21.77 -9.31
C PRO A 182 -0.99 22.05 -8.00
N ALA A 183 -1.67 22.66 -7.03
CA ALA A 183 -1.11 23.07 -5.72
C ALA A 183 -1.52 22.16 -4.56
N ASP A 184 -2.23 21.05 -4.82
CA ASP A 184 -2.71 20.18 -3.75
C ASP A 184 -1.58 19.46 -3.05
N HIS A 185 -1.45 19.68 -1.74
CA HIS A 185 -0.58 18.93 -0.85
C HIS A 185 -1.25 17.67 -0.29
N THR A 186 -2.58 17.58 -0.39
CA THR A 186 -3.41 16.45 0.03
C THR A 186 -4.03 15.75 -1.18
N GLY A 187 -4.67 14.60 -0.98
CA GLY A 187 -5.34 13.85 -2.05
C GLY A 187 -4.91 12.39 -2.11
N PRO A 188 -5.19 11.68 -3.20
CA PRO A 188 -4.91 10.25 -3.36
C PRO A 188 -3.44 9.91 -3.13
N ARG A 189 -3.16 8.78 -2.48
CA ARG A 189 -1.83 8.29 -2.14
C ARG A 189 -1.64 6.87 -2.67
N LEU A 190 -0.39 6.47 -2.90
CA LEU A 190 -0.07 5.08 -3.30
C LEU A 190 -0.59 4.05 -2.29
N HIS A 191 -0.61 4.38 -1.00
CA HIS A 191 -1.11 3.47 0.02
C HIS A 191 -2.63 3.26 -0.05
N ASP A 192 -3.36 4.17 -0.68
CA ASP A 192 -4.81 4.08 -0.82
C ASP A 192 -5.24 2.97 -1.81
N PHE A 193 -4.37 2.51 -2.72
CA PHE A 193 -4.59 1.27 -3.49
C PHE A 193 -4.81 0.06 -2.58
N ARG A 194 -3.99 -0.06 -1.55
CA ARG A 194 -4.12 -1.14 -0.57
C ARG A 194 -5.41 -1.04 0.24
N HIS A 195 -5.81 0.17 0.60
CA HIS A 195 -7.08 0.40 1.28
C HIS A 195 -8.25 -0.01 0.39
N ARG A 196 -8.24 0.40 -0.88
CA ARG A 196 -9.25 -0.01 -1.86
C ARG A 196 -9.30 -1.53 -2.02
N PHE A 197 -8.16 -2.18 -2.21
CA PHE A 197 -8.08 -3.64 -2.34
C PHE A 197 -8.72 -4.34 -1.12
N ALA A 198 -8.33 -3.95 0.09
CA ALA A 198 -8.86 -4.55 1.31
C ALA A 198 -10.36 -4.34 1.47
N LEU A 199 -10.85 -3.13 1.19
CA LEU A 199 -12.28 -2.79 1.28
C LEU A 199 -13.11 -3.53 0.23
N ASN A 200 -12.66 -3.57 -1.02
CA ASN A 200 -13.37 -4.29 -2.08
C ASN A 200 -13.44 -5.78 -1.77
N THR A 201 -12.35 -6.40 -1.31
CA THR A 201 -12.34 -7.80 -0.89
C THR A 201 -13.36 -8.08 0.22
N LEU A 202 -13.45 -7.21 1.22
CA LEU A 202 -14.42 -7.35 2.29
C LEU A 202 -15.86 -7.16 1.80
N ILE A 203 -16.12 -6.18 0.94
CA ILE A 203 -17.45 -5.94 0.35
C ILE A 203 -17.89 -7.16 -0.48
N GLU A 204 -16.99 -7.70 -1.31
CA GLU A 204 -17.26 -8.90 -2.11
C GLU A 204 -17.60 -10.10 -1.24
N TRP A 205 -16.85 -10.33 -0.17
CA TRP A 205 -17.13 -11.42 0.78
C TRP A 205 -18.47 -11.23 1.51
N TYR A 206 -18.80 -10.00 1.92
CA TYR A 206 -20.12 -9.72 2.51
C TYR A 206 -21.26 -9.99 1.53
N ARG A 207 -21.11 -9.54 0.26
CA ARG A 207 -22.11 -9.75 -0.79
C ARG A 207 -22.27 -11.23 -1.15
N ALA A 208 -21.17 -11.99 -1.12
CA ALA A 208 -21.17 -13.44 -1.34
C ALA A 208 -21.66 -14.27 -0.14
N GLY A 209 -22.03 -13.63 0.98
CA GLY A 209 -22.47 -14.34 2.19
C GLY A 209 -21.39 -15.10 2.93
N GLU A 210 -20.12 -14.82 2.63
CA GLU A 210 -18.96 -15.49 3.23
C GLU A 210 -18.82 -15.21 4.73
N ASP A 211 -18.24 -16.13 5.48
CA ASP A 211 -17.93 -15.94 6.89
C ASP A 211 -16.73 -15.02 7.08
N ILE A 212 -17.01 -13.74 7.37
CA ILE A 212 -16.01 -12.70 7.51
C ILE A 212 -15.06 -12.97 8.69
N GLU A 213 -15.55 -13.51 9.80
CA GLU A 213 -14.72 -13.79 10.98
C GLU A 213 -13.61 -14.80 10.64
N ARG A 214 -13.95 -15.82 9.86
CA ARG A 214 -12.99 -16.84 9.38
C ARG A 214 -12.07 -16.29 8.28
N ARG A 215 -12.53 -15.34 7.47
CA ARG A 215 -11.79 -14.79 6.33
C ARG A 215 -10.86 -13.63 6.69
N LEU A 216 -11.15 -12.85 7.74
CA LEU A 216 -10.32 -11.71 8.16
C LEU A 216 -8.86 -12.07 8.46
N PRO A 217 -8.54 -13.19 9.17
CA PRO A 217 -7.15 -13.60 9.37
C PRO A 217 -6.42 -13.91 8.05
N VAL A 218 -7.13 -14.45 7.04
CA VAL A 218 -6.59 -14.72 5.71
C VAL A 218 -6.23 -13.41 5.02
N LEU A 219 -7.15 -12.43 5.00
CA LEU A 219 -6.87 -11.10 4.44
C LEU A 219 -5.72 -10.41 5.18
N SER A 220 -5.70 -10.51 6.51
CA SER A 220 -4.62 -9.96 7.34
C SER A 220 -3.26 -10.54 6.95
N THR A 221 -3.18 -11.86 6.77
CA THR A 221 -1.97 -12.56 6.34
C THR A 221 -1.58 -12.16 4.91
N PHE A 222 -2.55 -12.15 3.99
CA PHE A 222 -2.35 -11.73 2.61
C PHE A 222 -1.77 -10.31 2.53
N LEU A 223 -2.35 -9.38 3.27
CA LEU A 223 -1.85 -8.01 3.37
C LEU A 223 -0.51 -7.92 4.14
N GLY A 224 -0.12 -8.91 4.92
CA GLY A 224 1.07 -8.87 5.77
C GLY A 224 0.92 -7.88 6.93
N HIS A 225 -0.24 -7.86 7.59
CA HIS A 225 -0.44 -7.14 8.84
C HIS A 225 0.23 -7.90 9.99
N ALA A 226 0.76 -7.14 10.97
CA ALA A 226 1.33 -7.73 12.17
C ALA A 226 0.25 -8.28 13.10
N HIS A 227 -0.88 -7.58 13.16
CA HIS A 227 -2.03 -7.91 13.98
C HIS A 227 -3.31 -7.89 13.14
N VAL A 228 -4.20 -8.82 13.38
CA VAL A 228 -5.52 -8.87 12.70
C VAL A 228 -6.32 -7.59 12.98
N ALA A 229 -6.11 -6.97 14.16
CA ALA A 229 -6.71 -5.70 14.53
C ALA A 229 -6.47 -4.57 13.51
N ASP A 230 -5.33 -4.59 12.79
CA ASP A 230 -5.05 -3.62 11.71
C ASP A 230 -6.02 -3.78 10.52
N THR A 231 -6.61 -4.98 10.37
CA THR A 231 -7.61 -5.28 9.33
C THR A 231 -9.01 -4.92 9.78
N TYR A 232 -9.33 -5.03 11.07
CA TYR A 232 -10.64 -4.61 11.61
C TYR A 232 -10.94 -3.12 11.39
N TRP A 233 -9.91 -2.30 11.28
CA TRP A 233 -10.09 -0.88 10.99
C TRP A 233 -10.88 -0.65 9.69
N TYR A 234 -10.73 -1.52 8.67
CA TYR A 234 -11.48 -1.38 7.42
C TYR A 234 -12.98 -1.51 7.61
N LEU A 235 -13.44 -2.28 8.58
CA LEU A 235 -14.86 -2.46 8.86
C LEU A 235 -15.54 -1.17 9.32
N SER A 236 -14.81 -0.26 9.96
CA SER A 236 -15.34 1.01 10.50
C SER A 236 -15.24 2.21 9.55
N VAL A 237 -14.67 2.04 8.35
CA VAL A 237 -14.27 3.17 7.50
C VAL A 237 -15.26 3.43 6.37
N HIS A 238 -15.98 2.40 5.91
CA HIS A 238 -16.81 2.50 4.72
C HIS A 238 -18.31 2.33 5.03
N PRO A 239 -19.17 3.32 4.64
CA PRO A 239 -20.62 3.23 4.95
C PRO A 239 -21.30 2.00 4.36
N GLU A 240 -20.94 1.59 3.14
CA GLU A 240 -21.50 0.40 2.51
C GLU A 240 -21.17 -0.86 3.29
N LEU A 241 -19.92 -1.00 3.76
CA LEU A 241 -19.51 -2.16 4.55
C LEU A 241 -20.28 -2.23 5.88
N MET A 242 -20.50 -1.08 6.53
CA MET A 242 -21.34 -0.99 7.72
C MET A 242 -22.78 -1.40 7.42
N GLY A 243 -23.36 -0.92 6.30
CA GLY A 243 -24.70 -1.31 5.87
C GLY A 243 -24.84 -2.81 5.58
N LEU A 244 -23.82 -3.43 4.98
CA LEU A 244 -23.77 -4.87 4.75
C LEU A 244 -23.70 -5.66 6.07
N ALA A 245 -22.88 -5.18 7.02
CA ALA A 245 -22.77 -5.79 8.34
C ALA A 245 -24.08 -5.72 9.13
N ILE A 246 -24.76 -4.56 9.11
CA ILE A 246 -26.09 -4.38 9.76
C ILE A 246 -27.09 -5.35 9.16
N ARG A 247 -27.27 -5.40 7.85
CA ARG A 247 -28.20 -6.32 7.18
C ARG A 247 -27.96 -7.78 7.57
N ARG A 248 -26.70 -8.18 7.68
CA ARG A 248 -26.34 -9.54 8.09
C ARG A 248 -26.73 -9.84 9.54
N LEU A 249 -26.58 -8.88 10.44
CA LEU A 249 -27.01 -8.99 11.82
C LEU A 249 -28.55 -9.11 11.93
N GLU A 250 -29.29 -8.26 11.20
CA GLU A 250 -30.75 -8.29 11.14
C GLU A 250 -31.26 -9.64 10.62
N GLN A 251 -30.68 -10.19 9.57
CA GLN A 251 -31.03 -11.53 9.07
C GLN A 251 -30.75 -12.62 10.09
N ARG A 252 -29.68 -12.52 10.87
CA ARG A 252 -29.31 -13.49 11.88
C ARG A 252 -30.25 -13.44 13.10
N TRP A 253 -30.68 -12.24 13.48
CA TRP A 253 -31.62 -12.04 14.59
C TRP A 253 -33.09 -12.28 14.16
N GLY A 254 -33.47 -11.90 12.95
CA GLY A 254 -34.82 -12.17 12.42
C GLY A 254 -35.10 -13.65 12.13
N ALA A 255 -34.06 -14.45 11.88
CA ALA A 255 -34.20 -15.91 11.74
C ALA A 255 -34.21 -16.64 13.08
N ALA A 256 -33.96 -15.96 14.20
CA ALA A 256 -34.01 -16.51 15.57
C ALA A 256 -35.32 -16.21 16.31
N SER A 257 -36.25 -15.52 15.63
CA SER A 257 -37.64 -15.26 16.09
C SER A 257 -38.61 -16.15 15.37
#